data_1b403e991553111adf902c90fdcaba6f
#
_entry.id   1b403e991553111adf902c90fdcaba6f
#
_cell.length_a   1.000
_cell.length_b   1.000
_cell.length_c   1.000
_cell.angle_alpha   90.00
_cell.angle_beta   90.00
_cell.angle_gamma   90.00
#
_symmetry.space_group_name_H-M   'P 1'
#
loop_
_entity.id
_entity.type
_entity.pdbx_description
1 polymer ?
#
loop_
_entity_poly.entity_id
_entity_poly.type
_entity_poly.pdbx_seq_one_letter_code
_entity_poly.pdbx_strand_id
1 'polypeptide(L)'
;MGEPSIFLTEPENATTSTSGRECIYRSESGPSVLYRVSREGKFRVLKALKEKYRDDPFYRGLLRKEFEIGWELDHTGICKTLDFREVEELGPCIEMEWVDGCTLEELYARGPVDRDLERQLFTELCDILSYIHRKQVFHRDLKPENILVTHKGSHIKLIDFGLSDTDTHATHKESAGTVVYAAPEVLRGDPADARSDIYSLGRILFEVSDRYTGIALRCMEQRPEKRYASADEVREALLRHKSRKGLWWTLAALVLVASVLVGGWLFEHGGKFKRAEEPAAAPAPANPEEIDDIFEEVSRQILDAQER
;
A
#
# COMPACT_ATOMS: atom_id res chain seq x y z
N MET A 1 -8.82 -5.27 13.33
CA MET A 1 -8.28 -6.60 13.71
C MET A 1 -7.96 -7.28 12.41
N GLY A 2 -6.66 -7.35 12.04
CA GLY A 2 -6.21 -7.92 10.77
C GLY A 2 -6.45 -9.43 10.72
N GLU A 3 -6.76 -9.94 9.55
CA GLU A 3 -6.79 -11.38 9.32
C GLU A 3 -5.39 -11.98 9.57
N PRO A 4 -5.29 -13.21 10.10
CA PRO A 4 -3.99 -13.82 10.38
C PRO A 4 -3.23 -14.09 9.08
N SER A 5 -1.95 -13.84 9.14
CA SER A 5 -0.92 -14.03 8.12
C SER A 5 -1.00 -15.39 7.41
N ILE A 6 -0.94 -15.36 6.09
CA ILE A 6 -1.08 -16.57 5.24
C ILE A 6 0.12 -17.53 5.36
N PHE A 7 1.30 -17.08 5.84
CA PHE A 7 2.52 -17.88 5.69
C PHE A 7 3.49 -17.93 6.87
N LEU A 8 3.23 -17.31 8.04
CA LEU A 8 4.34 -17.07 8.97
C LEU A 8 4.11 -17.21 10.46
N THR A 9 3.03 -17.72 10.95
CA THR A 9 3.02 -18.16 12.34
C THR A 9 3.11 -19.67 12.36
N GLU A 10 4.10 -20.24 13.10
CA GLU A 10 3.87 -21.58 13.60
C GLU A 10 2.56 -21.50 14.39
N PRO A 11 1.49 -22.12 13.92
CA PRO A 11 0.24 -22.07 14.66
C PRO A 11 0.47 -22.83 15.96
N GLU A 12 0.33 -22.16 17.09
CA GLU A 12 0.35 -22.80 18.43
C GLU A 12 -0.69 -23.93 18.58
N ASN A 13 -1.50 -24.18 17.54
CA ASN A 13 -2.46 -25.27 17.43
C ASN A 13 -2.50 -25.87 16.01
N ALA A 14 -1.34 -26.30 15.45
CA ALA A 14 -1.33 -27.16 14.30
C ALA A 14 -1.92 -28.51 14.68
N THR A 15 -3.20 -28.71 14.38
CA THR A 15 -3.77 -30.06 14.34
C THR A 15 -3.07 -30.79 13.21
N THR A 16 -2.05 -31.54 13.53
CA THR A 16 -1.36 -32.48 12.63
C THR A 16 -2.41 -33.48 12.18
N SER A 17 -3.00 -33.26 10.99
CA SER A 17 -3.85 -34.26 10.38
C SER A 17 -2.98 -35.44 9.98
N THR A 18 -3.51 -36.65 10.11
CA THR A 18 -2.88 -37.94 9.80
C THR A 18 -2.33 -38.08 8.38
N SER A 19 -2.48 -37.08 7.52
CA SER A 19 -2.15 -37.07 6.08
C SER A 19 -0.91 -36.24 5.70
N GLY A 20 -0.13 -35.72 6.67
CA GLY A 20 1.08 -34.91 6.37
C GLY A 20 0.78 -33.56 5.68
N ARG A 21 -0.43 -33.06 5.84
CA ARG A 21 -0.90 -31.74 5.33
C ARG A 21 -1.12 -30.80 6.49
N GLU A 22 -0.61 -29.56 6.39
CA GLU A 22 -0.80 -28.51 7.36
C GLU A 22 -1.69 -27.42 6.78
N CYS A 23 -2.82 -27.11 7.42
CA CYS A 23 -3.66 -25.99 7.00
C CYS A 23 -2.96 -24.68 7.40
N ILE A 24 -2.53 -23.89 6.41
CA ILE A 24 -1.81 -22.62 6.62
C ILE A 24 -2.72 -21.39 6.50
N TYR A 25 -3.84 -21.52 5.79
CA TYR A 25 -4.81 -20.43 5.66
C TYR A 25 -6.20 -20.97 5.37
N ARG A 26 -7.20 -20.34 5.97
CA ARG A 26 -8.61 -20.59 5.68
C ARG A 26 -9.32 -19.24 5.55
N SER A 27 -9.72 -18.89 4.34
CA SER A 27 -10.46 -17.65 4.10
C SER A 27 -11.67 -17.55 5.03
N GLU A 28 -11.94 -16.43 5.65
CA GLU A 28 -13.13 -16.27 6.48
C GLU A 28 -14.40 -16.25 5.62
N SER A 29 -14.44 -15.38 4.64
CA SER A 29 -15.59 -15.14 3.76
C SER A 29 -15.54 -15.93 2.45
N GLY A 30 -14.35 -16.11 1.87
CA GLY A 30 -14.14 -16.78 0.57
C GLY A 30 -14.22 -18.31 0.62
N PRO A 31 -14.20 -18.97 -0.56
CA PRO A 31 -14.36 -20.42 -0.66
C PRO A 31 -13.07 -21.21 -0.41
N SER A 32 -11.91 -20.57 -0.33
CA SER A 32 -10.59 -21.22 -0.41
C SER A 32 -10.01 -21.62 0.94
N VAL A 33 -9.23 -22.70 0.93
CA VAL A 33 -8.36 -23.16 2.02
C VAL A 33 -6.99 -23.48 1.42
N LEU A 34 -5.90 -23.09 2.08
CA LEU A 34 -4.54 -23.40 1.67
C LEU A 34 -3.91 -24.40 2.64
N TYR A 35 -3.23 -25.38 2.06
CA TYR A 35 -2.49 -26.39 2.81
C TYR A 35 -1.03 -26.40 2.38
N ARG A 36 -0.11 -26.41 3.34
CA ARG A 36 1.30 -26.74 3.10
C ARG A 36 1.46 -28.25 3.06
N VAL A 37 2.13 -28.76 2.06
CA VAL A 37 2.45 -30.18 1.89
C VAL A 37 3.93 -30.34 1.57
N SER A 38 4.53 -31.47 1.98
CA SER A 38 5.87 -31.84 1.54
C SER A 38 5.76 -32.89 0.43
N ARG A 39 6.39 -32.60 -0.71
CA ARG A 39 6.45 -33.51 -1.85
C ARG A 39 7.87 -33.57 -2.41
N GLU A 40 8.45 -34.77 -2.49
CA GLU A 40 9.81 -35.00 -2.98
C GLU A 40 10.84 -34.11 -2.25
N GLY A 41 10.68 -33.93 -0.95
CA GLY A 41 11.57 -33.10 -0.11
C GLY A 41 11.42 -31.58 -0.31
N LYS A 42 10.39 -31.13 -1.03
CA LYS A 42 10.08 -29.70 -1.22
C LYS A 42 8.71 -29.38 -0.67
N PHE A 43 8.56 -28.19 -0.10
CA PHE A 43 7.25 -27.68 0.26
C PHE A 43 6.48 -27.21 -0.98
N ARG A 44 5.17 -27.41 -0.94
CA ARG A 44 4.18 -26.97 -1.93
C ARG A 44 2.97 -26.42 -1.21
N VAL A 45 2.18 -25.63 -1.92
CA VAL A 45 0.85 -25.19 -1.46
C VAL A 45 -0.22 -25.89 -2.28
N LEU A 46 -1.22 -26.42 -1.59
CA LEU A 46 -2.45 -26.88 -2.23
C LEU A 46 -3.55 -25.88 -1.90
N LYS A 47 -4.09 -25.21 -2.93
CA LYS A 47 -5.30 -24.41 -2.83
C LYS A 47 -6.50 -25.28 -3.14
N ALA A 48 -7.36 -25.47 -2.15
CA ALA A 48 -8.57 -26.28 -2.22
C ALA A 48 -9.82 -25.46 -1.91
N LEU A 49 -10.98 -25.99 -2.24
CA LEU A 49 -12.26 -25.43 -1.78
C LEU A 49 -12.60 -25.90 -0.37
N LYS A 50 -13.22 -25.03 0.43
CA LYS A 50 -13.88 -25.44 1.67
C LYS A 50 -14.90 -26.54 1.38
N GLU A 51 -15.10 -27.44 2.33
CA GLU A 51 -15.99 -28.59 2.20
C GLU A 51 -17.38 -28.22 1.64
N LYS A 52 -17.98 -27.17 2.15
CA LYS A 52 -19.31 -26.71 1.72
C LYS A 52 -19.38 -26.22 0.26
N TYR A 53 -18.25 -25.93 -0.39
CA TYR A 53 -18.17 -25.46 -1.79
C TYR A 53 -17.54 -26.49 -2.73
N ARG A 54 -17.04 -27.60 -2.18
CA ARG A 54 -16.25 -28.59 -2.92
C ARG A 54 -17.00 -29.23 -4.07
N ASP A 55 -18.28 -29.52 -3.87
CA ASP A 55 -19.12 -30.18 -4.86
C ASP A 55 -19.96 -29.22 -5.72
N ASP A 56 -19.86 -27.91 -5.43
CA ASP A 56 -20.58 -26.89 -6.20
C ASP A 56 -19.87 -26.64 -7.54
N PRO A 57 -20.55 -26.89 -8.68
CA PRO A 57 -19.97 -26.71 -10.02
C PRO A 57 -19.48 -25.27 -10.28
N PHE A 58 -20.12 -24.25 -9.69
CA PHE A 58 -19.74 -22.85 -9.85
C PHE A 58 -18.35 -22.60 -9.23
N TYR A 59 -18.13 -23.00 -7.97
CA TYR A 59 -16.85 -22.79 -7.30
C TYR A 59 -15.73 -23.68 -7.88
N ARG A 60 -16.07 -24.91 -8.31
CA ARG A 60 -15.12 -25.76 -9.05
C ARG A 60 -14.70 -25.11 -10.37
N GLY A 61 -15.65 -24.50 -11.08
CA GLY A 61 -15.37 -23.73 -12.30
C GLY A 61 -14.45 -22.54 -12.05
N LEU A 62 -14.66 -21.79 -10.96
CA LEU A 62 -13.78 -20.69 -10.57
C LEU A 62 -12.35 -21.16 -10.26
N LEU A 63 -12.22 -22.23 -9.46
CA LEU A 63 -10.91 -22.81 -9.13
C LEU A 63 -10.18 -23.30 -10.38
N ARG A 64 -10.89 -23.91 -11.32
CA ARG A 64 -10.33 -24.37 -12.59
C ARG A 64 -9.82 -23.21 -13.44
N LYS A 65 -10.60 -22.14 -13.52
CA LYS A 65 -10.26 -20.92 -14.26
C LYS A 65 -9.04 -20.21 -13.68
N GLU A 66 -8.97 -20.12 -12.35
CA GLU A 66 -7.78 -19.60 -11.64
C GLU A 66 -6.52 -20.42 -11.98
N PHE A 67 -6.65 -21.76 -12.02
CA PHE A 67 -5.56 -22.63 -12.45
C PHE A 67 -5.12 -22.31 -13.87
N GLU A 68 -6.04 -22.22 -14.82
CA GLU A 68 -5.76 -21.98 -16.24
C GLU A 68 -5.02 -20.65 -16.43
N ILE A 69 -5.46 -19.58 -15.75
CA ILE A 69 -4.77 -18.29 -15.76
C ILE A 69 -3.36 -18.42 -15.18
N GLY A 70 -3.24 -18.98 -13.98
CA GLY A 70 -1.94 -19.14 -13.32
C GLY A 70 -0.95 -20.03 -14.07
N TRP A 71 -1.46 -21.03 -14.79
CA TRP A 71 -0.64 -21.94 -15.61
C TRP A 71 0.01 -21.25 -16.82
N GLU A 72 -0.67 -20.26 -17.41
CA GLU A 72 -0.17 -19.49 -18.55
C GLU A 72 0.81 -18.36 -18.16
N LEU A 73 0.90 -18.07 -16.87
CA LEU A 73 1.77 -16.99 -16.37
C LEU A 73 3.14 -17.55 -16.00
N ASP A 74 4.19 -17.11 -16.71
CA ASP A 74 5.58 -17.45 -16.44
C ASP A 74 6.40 -16.17 -16.20
N HIS A 75 6.48 -15.78 -14.94
CA HIS A 75 7.22 -14.59 -14.50
C HIS A 75 7.80 -14.82 -13.10
N THR A 76 9.06 -14.42 -12.88
CA THR A 76 9.76 -14.66 -11.61
C THR A 76 9.07 -14.03 -10.40
N GLY A 77 8.36 -12.93 -10.58
CA GLY A 77 7.59 -12.23 -9.55
C GLY A 77 6.15 -12.76 -9.36
N ILE A 78 5.76 -13.85 -10.04
CA ILE A 78 4.46 -14.50 -9.87
C ILE A 78 4.66 -15.85 -9.19
N CYS A 79 3.79 -16.19 -8.24
CA CYS A 79 3.77 -17.51 -7.62
C CYS A 79 3.43 -18.57 -8.68
N LYS A 80 4.33 -19.55 -8.86
CA LYS A 80 4.20 -20.53 -9.94
C LYS A 80 3.09 -21.52 -9.66
N THR A 81 2.13 -21.64 -10.57
CA THR A 81 1.15 -22.73 -10.63
C THR A 81 1.82 -23.95 -11.21
N LEU A 82 1.72 -25.11 -10.54
CA LEU A 82 2.46 -26.31 -10.87
C LEU A 82 1.60 -27.45 -11.43
N ASP A 83 0.38 -27.62 -10.90
CA ASP A 83 -0.50 -28.72 -11.28
C ASP A 83 -1.95 -28.44 -10.86
N PHE A 84 -2.90 -29.12 -11.51
CA PHE A 84 -4.29 -29.19 -11.10
C PHE A 84 -4.69 -30.66 -10.95
N ARG A 85 -5.05 -31.06 -9.73
CA ARG A 85 -5.30 -32.47 -9.46
C ARG A 85 -6.40 -32.69 -8.43
N GLU A 86 -7.00 -33.85 -8.49
CA GLU A 86 -7.91 -34.33 -7.46
C GLU A 86 -7.08 -34.87 -6.29
N VAL A 87 -7.37 -34.43 -5.08
CA VAL A 87 -6.69 -34.86 -3.85
C VAL A 87 -7.74 -35.50 -2.94
N GLU A 88 -7.44 -36.69 -2.44
CA GLU A 88 -8.33 -37.40 -1.51
C GLU A 88 -8.70 -36.50 -0.31
N GLU A 89 -9.96 -36.48 0.07
CA GLU A 89 -10.56 -35.67 1.12
C GLU A 89 -10.64 -34.14 0.82
N LEU A 90 -9.92 -33.61 -0.17
CA LEU A 90 -9.96 -32.19 -0.52
C LEU A 90 -10.71 -31.89 -1.83
N GLY A 91 -10.83 -32.91 -2.71
CA GLY A 91 -11.36 -32.70 -4.06
C GLY A 91 -10.35 -32.00 -4.98
N PRO A 92 -10.82 -31.20 -5.95
CA PRO A 92 -9.94 -30.51 -6.89
C PRO A 92 -9.09 -29.45 -6.17
N CYS A 93 -7.79 -29.49 -6.47
CA CYS A 93 -6.80 -28.58 -5.89
C CYS A 93 -5.88 -28.00 -6.96
N ILE A 94 -5.48 -26.75 -6.78
CA ILE A 94 -4.35 -26.15 -7.48
C ILE A 94 -3.09 -26.42 -6.65
N GLU A 95 -2.07 -27.04 -7.23
CA GLU A 95 -0.74 -27.14 -6.62
C GLU A 95 0.11 -25.95 -7.07
N MET A 96 0.73 -25.24 -6.10
CA MET A 96 1.57 -24.07 -6.35
C MET A 96 2.93 -24.22 -5.66
N GLU A 97 3.91 -23.42 -6.09
CA GLU A 97 5.17 -23.33 -5.38
C GLU A 97 4.95 -22.81 -3.94
N TRP A 98 5.78 -23.29 -3.01
CA TRP A 98 5.91 -22.69 -1.70
C TRP A 98 6.80 -21.45 -1.78
N VAL A 99 6.31 -20.31 -1.33
CA VAL A 99 7.09 -19.08 -1.21
C VAL A 99 7.51 -18.89 0.24
N ASP A 100 8.81 -18.94 0.51
CA ASP A 100 9.39 -18.62 1.81
C ASP A 100 9.48 -17.11 1.96
N GLY A 101 8.51 -16.51 2.63
CA GLY A 101 8.37 -15.05 2.73
C GLY A 101 7.27 -14.62 3.68
N CYS A 102 6.97 -13.35 3.71
CA CYS A 102 5.84 -12.75 4.42
C CYS A 102 4.97 -11.93 3.48
N THR A 103 3.75 -11.61 3.87
CA THR A 103 2.92 -10.69 3.10
C THR A 103 3.47 -9.26 3.18
N LEU A 104 3.09 -8.44 2.23
CA LEU A 104 3.44 -7.01 2.26
C LEU A 104 2.83 -6.33 3.50
N GLU A 105 1.62 -6.73 3.89
CA GLU A 105 0.96 -6.27 5.11
C GLU A 105 1.83 -6.56 6.35
N GLU A 106 2.29 -7.81 6.51
CA GLU A 106 3.16 -8.20 7.61
C GLU A 106 4.50 -7.49 7.61
N LEU A 107 5.08 -7.27 6.43
CA LEU A 107 6.33 -6.54 6.32
C LEU A 107 6.19 -5.12 6.91
N TYR A 108 5.12 -4.41 6.55
CA TYR A 108 4.88 -3.05 7.04
C TYR A 108 4.38 -3.01 8.48
N ALA A 109 3.68 -4.03 8.96
CA ALA A 109 3.29 -4.16 10.38
C ALA A 109 4.50 -4.27 11.32
N ARG A 110 5.65 -4.75 10.83
CA ARG A 110 6.91 -4.82 11.61
C ARG A 110 7.61 -3.48 11.78
N GLY A 111 7.20 -2.47 11.03
CA GLY A 111 7.75 -1.12 11.09
C GLY A 111 8.13 -0.52 9.71
N PRO A 112 8.73 0.66 9.72
CA PRO A 112 9.04 1.37 8.48
C PRO A 112 10.07 0.61 7.63
N VAL A 113 9.76 0.46 6.36
CA VAL A 113 10.62 -0.20 5.37
C VAL A 113 11.68 0.80 4.85
N ASP A 114 12.90 0.29 4.62
CA ASP A 114 13.95 1.09 4.00
C ASP A 114 13.53 1.62 2.63
N ARG A 115 13.98 2.81 2.29
CA ARG A 115 13.58 3.52 1.08
C ARG A 115 13.95 2.78 -0.21
N ASP A 116 15.15 2.19 -0.26
CA ASP A 116 15.61 1.53 -1.47
C ASP A 116 14.91 0.19 -1.65
N LEU A 117 14.65 -0.52 -0.56
CA LEU A 117 13.82 -1.72 -0.55
C LEU A 117 12.37 -1.39 -0.96
N GLU A 118 11.76 -0.36 -0.38
CA GLU A 118 10.41 0.07 -0.74
C GLU A 118 10.30 0.40 -2.24
N ARG A 119 11.26 1.16 -2.78
CA ARG A 119 11.32 1.46 -4.20
C ARG A 119 11.47 0.19 -5.05
N GLN A 120 12.34 -0.74 -4.64
CA GLN A 120 12.51 -2.02 -5.31
C GLN A 120 11.19 -2.78 -5.35
N LEU A 121 10.53 -2.98 -4.22
CA LEU A 121 9.28 -3.75 -4.13
C LEU A 121 8.19 -3.17 -5.05
N PHE A 122 7.98 -1.85 -5.03
CA PHE A 122 6.94 -1.25 -5.88
C PHE A 122 7.32 -1.20 -7.36
N THR A 123 8.60 -1.10 -7.71
CA THR A 123 9.02 -1.20 -9.13
C THR A 123 8.88 -2.63 -9.63
N GLU A 124 9.21 -3.64 -8.83
CA GLU A 124 8.98 -5.06 -9.17
C GLU A 124 7.48 -5.35 -9.34
N LEU A 125 6.62 -4.82 -8.44
CA LEU A 125 5.17 -4.96 -8.57
C LEU A 125 4.65 -4.34 -9.87
N CYS A 126 5.15 -3.16 -10.25
CA CYS A 126 4.80 -2.55 -11.54
C CYS A 126 5.24 -3.42 -12.73
N ASP A 127 6.43 -4.03 -12.67
CA ASP A 127 6.91 -4.93 -13.73
C ASP A 127 6.00 -6.16 -13.87
N ILE A 128 5.56 -6.74 -12.75
CA ILE A 128 4.62 -7.86 -12.74
C ILE A 128 3.27 -7.45 -13.34
N LEU A 129 2.71 -6.32 -12.91
CA LEU A 129 1.44 -5.81 -13.44
C LEU A 129 1.55 -5.52 -14.93
N SER A 130 2.64 -4.90 -15.39
CA SER A 130 2.87 -4.68 -16.83
C SER A 130 2.93 -5.99 -17.61
N TYR A 131 3.53 -7.05 -17.04
CA TYR A 131 3.59 -8.36 -17.66
C TYR A 131 2.18 -8.98 -17.83
N ILE A 132 1.38 -9.02 -16.76
CA ILE A 132 0.03 -9.61 -16.83
C ILE A 132 -0.90 -8.78 -17.71
N HIS A 133 -0.83 -7.46 -17.67
CA HIS A 133 -1.64 -6.57 -18.49
C HIS A 133 -1.35 -6.75 -20.00
N ARG A 134 -0.09 -6.97 -20.40
CA ARG A 134 0.24 -7.31 -21.80
C ARG A 134 -0.37 -8.64 -22.25
N LYS A 135 -0.64 -9.56 -21.33
CA LYS A 135 -1.37 -10.82 -21.59
C LYS A 135 -2.90 -10.66 -21.48
N GLN A 136 -3.40 -9.42 -21.30
CA GLN A 136 -4.82 -9.12 -21.07
C GLN A 136 -5.39 -9.78 -19.80
N VAL A 137 -4.53 -10.07 -18.83
CA VAL A 137 -4.92 -10.54 -17.49
C VAL A 137 -4.90 -9.33 -16.55
N PHE A 138 -6.00 -9.10 -15.83
CA PHE A 138 -6.13 -8.07 -14.80
C PHE A 138 -6.32 -8.75 -13.45
N HIS A 139 -5.57 -8.33 -12.43
CA HIS A 139 -5.58 -9.03 -11.14
C HIS A 139 -6.89 -8.87 -10.38
N ARG A 140 -7.43 -7.65 -10.32
CA ARG A 140 -8.73 -7.25 -9.72
C ARG A 140 -8.89 -7.46 -8.21
N ASP A 141 -8.00 -8.17 -7.56
CA ASP A 141 -7.93 -8.35 -6.10
C ASP A 141 -6.53 -8.01 -5.58
N LEU A 142 -5.92 -6.96 -6.12
CA LEU A 142 -4.60 -6.52 -5.67
C LEU A 142 -4.72 -5.86 -4.30
N LYS A 143 -4.09 -6.48 -3.29
CA LYS A 143 -4.06 -6.04 -1.90
C LYS A 143 -2.77 -6.53 -1.22
N PRO A 144 -2.36 -5.95 -0.08
CA PRO A 144 -1.11 -6.31 0.59
C PRO A 144 -0.97 -7.80 0.93
N GLU A 145 -2.09 -8.48 1.24
CA GLU A 145 -2.13 -9.90 1.58
C GLU A 145 -1.81 -10.80 0.37
N ASN A 146 -2.09 -10.33 -0.85
CA ASN A 146 -1.82 -11.06 -2.10
C ASN A 146 -0.42 -10.78 -2.67
N ILE A 147 0.41 -10.05 -1.95
CA ILE A 147 1.77 -9.69 -2.34
C ILE A 147 2.73 -10.28 -1.30
N LEU A 148 3.45 -11.34 -1.65
CA LEU A 148 4.47 -11.92 -0.79
C LEU A 148 5.82 -11.26 -1.04
N VAL A 149 6.61 -11.11 0.03
CA VAL A 149 7.99 -10.64 -0.03
C VAL A 149 8.88 -11.77 0.49
N THR A 150 9.76 -12.29 -0.37
CA THR A 150 10.63 -13.42 -0.03
C THR A 150 11.64 -13.05 1.06
N HIS A 151 11.90 -13.96 2.00
CA HIS A 151 12.94 -13.75 3.03
C HIS A 151 14.32 -13.63 2.43
N LYS A 152 14.62 -14.38 1.36
CA LYS A 152 15.89 -14.31 0.66
C LYS A 152 15.77 -13.37 -0.54
N GLY A 153 16.46 -12.24 -0.49
CA GLY A 153 16.53 -11.27 -1.56
C GLY A 153 15.42 -10.24 -1.58
N SER A 154 14.42 -10.38 -0.72
CA SER A 154 13.28 -9.43 -0.59
C SER A 154 12.60 -9.11 -1.92
N HIS A 155 12.36 -10.16 -2.73
CA HIS A 155 11.67 -10.04 -4.02
C HIS A 155 10.17 -10.29 -3.88
N ILE A 156 9.37 -9.64 -4.72
CA ILE A 156 7.92 -9.84 -4.75
C ILE A 156 7.55 -11.17 -5.42
N LYS A 157 6.51 -11.79 -4.86
CA LYS A 157 5.73 -12.87 -5.45
C LYS A 157 4.25 -12.54 -5.35
N LEU A 158 3.64 -12.22 -6.50
CA LEU A 158 2.20 -11.99 -6.60
C LEU A 158 1.46 -13.32 -6.59
N ILE A 159 0.41 -13.42 -5.78
CA ILE A 159 -0.42 -14.62 -5.63
C ILE A 159 -1.88 -14.30 -5.92
N ASP A 160 -2.66 -15.35 -6.12
CA ASP A 160 -4.13 -15.34 -6.21
C ASP A 160 -4.71 -14.57 -7.42
N PHE A 161 -4.98 -15.32 -8.48
CA PHE A 161 -5.62 -14.82 -9.71
C PHE A 161 -7.11 -15.21 -9.79
N GLY A 162 -7.74 -15.56 -8.65
CA GLY A 162 -9.12 -16.07 -8.59
C GLY A 162 -10.19 -15.10 -9.09
N LEU A 163 -9.92 -13.80 -9.11
CA LEU A 163 -10.85 -12.76 -9.58
C LEU A 163 -10.42 -12.14 -10.92
N SER A 164 -9.38 -12.67 -11.55
CA SER A 164 -8.80 -12.10 -12.78
C SER A 164 -9.71 -12.16 -14.01
N ASP A 165 -10.82 -12.91 -13.95
CA ASP A 165 -11.79 -13.00 -15.04
C ASP A 165 -13.08 -12.20 -14.78
N THR A 166 -13.67 -11.73 -15.87
CA THR A 166 -14.74 -10.71 -15.92
C THR A 166 -16.10 -11.11 -15.39
N ASP A 167 -16.41 -12.39 -15.33
CA ASP A 167 -17.79 -12.86 -15.13
C ASP A 167 -18.25 -13.00 -13.67
N THR A 168 -17.40 -12.64 -12.70
CA THR A 168 -17.66 -12.89 -11.28
C THR A 168 -18.08 -11.67 -10.45
N HIS A 169 -18.89 -10.76 -11.01
CA HIS A 169 -19.48 -9.65 -10.27
C HIS A 169 -20.23 -10.06 -8.97
N ALA A 170 -20.56 -11.32 -8.83
CA ALA A 170 -21.29 -11.84 -7.66
C ALA A 170 -20.36 -12.07 -6.43
N THR A 171 -19.06 -12.30 -6.63
CA THR A 171 -18.14 -12.65 -5.53
C THR A 171 -17.50 -11.46 -4.83
N HIS A 172 -17.49 -10.26 -5.45
CA HIS A 172 -16.97 -9.03 -4.82
C HIS A 172 -17.77 -8.54 -3.60
N LYS A 173 -18.98 -9.05 -3.38
CA LYS A 173 -19.84 -8.58 -2.28
C LYS A 173 -19.52 -9.16 -0.90
N GLU A 174 -18.65 -10.17 -0.81
CA GLU A 174 -18.52 -10.96 0.42
C GLU A 174 -17.31 -10.65 1.29
N SER A 175 -16.33 -9.85 0.83
CA SER A 175 -15.14 -9.55 1.64
C SER A 175 -14.97 -8.06 1.88
N ALA A 176 -15.18 -7.63 3.12
CA ALA A 176 -15.04 -6.21 3.53
C ALA A 176 -13.61 -5.68 3.24
N GLY A 177 -12.57 -6.52 3.32
CA GLY A 177 -11.19 -6.15 3.02
C GLY A 177 -10.94 -5.83 1.55
N THR A 178 -11.52 -6.59 0.62
CA THR A 178 -11.37 -6.37 -0.82
C THR A 178 -11.94 -5.04 -1.31
N VAL A 179 -13.02 -4.56 -0.69
CA VAL A 179 -13.69 -3.30 -1.07
C VAL A 179 -12.77 -2.09 -0.90
N VAL A 180 -11.85 -2.11 0.06
CA VAL A 180 -10.95 -0.98 0.36
C VAL A 180 -9.98 -0.70 -0.80
N TYR A 181 -9.53 -1.73 -1.52
CA TYR A 181 -8.57 -1.63 -2.61
C TYR A 181 -9.22 -1.59 -3.99
N ALA A 182 -10.50 -1.99 -4.08
CA ALA A 182 -11.20 -2.09 -5.36
C ALA A 182 -11.45 -0.71 -5.99
N ALA A 183 -11.21 -0.62 -7.30
CA ALA A 183 -11.46 0.59 -8.06
C ALA A 183 -12.96 0.92 -8.14
N PRO A 184 -13.34 2.22 -8.19
CA PRO A 184 -14.75 2.64 -8.20
C PRO A 184 -15.57 2.03 -9.34
N GLU A 185 -15.00 1.88 -10.53
CA GLU A 185 -15.63 1.23 -11.66
C GLU A 185 -15.89 -0.26 -11.41
N VAL A 186 -14.97 -0.95 -10.74
CA VAL A 186 -15.15 -2.36 -10.34
C VAL A 186 -16.31 -2.50 -9.36
N LEU A 187 -16.38 -1.61 -8.36
CA LEU A 187 -17.47 -1.61 -7.37
C LEU A 187 -18.85 -1.31 -7.99
N ARG A 188 -18.90 -0.52 -9.08
CA ARG A 188 -20.13 -0.26 -9.82
C ARG A 188 -20.50 -1.35 -10.81
N GLY A 189 -19.59 -2.29 -11.07
CA GLY A 189 -19.77 -3.30 -12.11
C GLY A 189 -19.57 -2.76 -13.54
N ASP A 190 -18.89 -1.62 -13.67
CA ASP A 190 -18.52 -1.06 -14.99
C ASP A 190 -17.38 -1.90 -15.62
N PRO A 191 -17.18 -1.83 -16.93
CA PRO A 191 -16.03 -2.46 -17.58
C PRO A 191 -14.72 -2.02 -16.95
N ALA A 192 -13.93 -2.97 -16.50
CA ALA A 192 -12.63 -2.76 -15.85
C ALA A 192 -11.49 -3.12 -16.80
N ASP A 193 -10.39 -2.37 -16.74
CA ASP A 193 -9.17 -2.61 -17.49
C ASP A 193 -7.93 -2.56 -16.57
N ALA A 194 -6.73 -2.53 -17.14
CA ALA A 194 -5.46 -2.42 -16.42
C ALA A 194 -5.43 -1.27 -15.39
N ARG A 195 -6.19 -0.20 -15.61
CA ARG A 195 -6.22 0.96 -14.72
C ARG A 195 -6.98 0.70 -13.41
N SER A 196 -7.74 -0.38 -13.33
CA SER A 196 -8.33 -0.82 -12.07
C SER A 196 -7.26 -1.38 -11.12
N ASP A 197 -6.28 -2.15 -11.63
CA ASP A 197 -5.14 -2.61 -10.84
C ASP A 197 -4.22 -1.44 -10.45
N ILE A 198 -4.09 -0.42 -11.31
CA ILE A 198 -3.36 0.82 -10.98
C ILE A 198 -4.02 1.55 -9.81
N TYR A 199 -5.35 1.59 -9.74
CA TYR A 199 -6.04 2.14 -8.59
C TYR A 199 -5.71 1.37 -7.30
N SER A 200 -5.78 0.04 -7.35
CA SER A 200 -5.45 -0.83 -6.21
C SER A 200 -3.99 -0.65 -5.77
N LEU A 201 -3.05 -0.57 -6.73
CA LEU A 201 -1.64 -0.24 -6.46
C LEU A 201 -1.51 1.13 -5.76
N GLY A 202 -2.28 2.13 -6.21
CA GLY A 202 -2.33 3.45 -5.57
C GLY A 202 -2.82 3.40 -4.13
N ARG A 203 -3.85 2.58 -3.86
CA ARG A 203 -4.37 2.37 -2.50
C ARG A 203 -3.31 1.75 -1.58
N ILE A 204 -2.62 0.72 -2.06
CA ILE A 204 -1.52 0.09 -1.31
C ILE A 204 -0.41 1.11 -1.04
N LEU A 205 0.06 1.84 -2.07
CA LEU A 205 1.09 2.87 -1.92
C LEU A 205 0.70 3.95 -0.90
N PHE A 206 -0.56 4.37 -0.93
CA PHE A 206 -1.06 5.41 -0.01
C PHE A 206 -1.09 4.95 1.44
N GLU A 207 -1.41 3.67 1.67
CA GLU A 207 -1.50 3.08 3.00
C GLU A 207 -0.12 2.85 3.63
N VAL A 208 0.83 2.35 2.84
CA VAL A 208 2.11 1.88 3.38
C VAL A 208 3.24 2.91 3.28
N SER A 209 3.06 4.00 2.51
CA SER A 209 4.17 4.93 2.23
C SER A 209 3.74 6.38 2.09
N ASP A 210 4.22 7.23 2.99
CA ASP A 210 4.11 8.69 2.85
C ASP A 210 5.00 9.26 1.73
N ARG A 211 6.01 8.51 1.29
CA ARG A 211 6.99 8.99 0.30
C ARG A 211 6.39 9.19 -1.07
N TYR A 212 5.46 8.34 -1.45
CA TYR A 212 4.88 8.29 -2.79
C TYR A 212 3.45 8.81 -2.87
N THR A 213 3.01 9.59 -1.87
CA THR A 213 1.63 10.12 -1.76
C THR A 213 1.16 10.78 -3.07
N GLY A 214 1.99 11.58 -3.74
CA GLY A 214 1.59 12.22 -5.01
C GLY A 214 1.37 11.24 -6.16
N ILE A 215 2.15 10.13 -6.20
CA ILE A 215 1.98 9.05 -7.18
C ILE A 215 0.72 8.26 -6.83
N ALA A 216 0.56 7.90 -5.56
CA ALA A 216 -0.59 7.17 -5.05
C ALA A 216 -1.90 7.90 -5.36
N LEU A 217 -1.99 9.20 -5.07
CA LEU A 217 -3.18 10.01 -5.34
C LEU A 217 -3.53 10.04 -6.83
N ARG A 218 -2.54 10.14 -7.73
CA ARG A 218 -2.80 10.06 -9.17
C ARG A 218 -3.27 8.66 -9.60
N CYS A 219 -2.74 7.59 -9.02
CA CYS A 219 -3.25 6.24 -9.25
C CYS A 219 -4.72 6.10 -8.81
N MET A 220 -5.10 6.75 -7.70
CA MET A 220 -6.43 6.68 -7.10
C MET A 220 -7.46 7.68 -7.68
N GLU A 221 -7.16 8.37 -8.78
CA GLU A 221 -8.15 9.23 -9.43
C GLU A 221 -9.45 8.49 -9.71
N GLN A 222 -10.59 9.15 -9.47
CA GLN A 222 -11.91 8.55 -9.63
C GLN A 222 -12.18 8.11 -11.08
N ARG A 223 -11.72 8.91 -12.03
CA ARG A 223 -11.85 8.65 -13.46
C ARG A 223 -10.61 7.89 -13.95
N PRO A 224 -10.77 6.67 -14.54
CA PRO A 224 -9.62 5.88 -15.01
C PRO A 224 -8.71 6.62 -15.98
N GLU A 225 -9.25 7.51 -16.84
CA GLU A 225 -8.48 8.29 -17.81
C GLU A 225 -7.59 9.37 -17.19
N LYS A 226 -7.77 9.70 -15.91
CA LYS A 226 -6.91 10.62 -15.16
C LYS A 226 -5.77 9.92 -14.42
N ARG A 227 -5.86 8.60 -14.29
CA ARG A 227 -4.81 7.78 -13.69
C ARG A 227 -3.59 7.70 -14.63
N TYR A 228 -2.58 6.99 -14.21
CA TYR A 228 -1.55 6.53 -15.13
C TYR A 228 -2.17 5.54 -16.12
N ALA A 229 -1.71 5.59 -17.38
CA ALA A 229 -2.27 4.73 -18.42
C ALA A 229 -1.80 3.28 -18.33
N SER A 230 -0.63 3.05 -17.71
CA SER A 230 -0.04 1.71 -17.53
C SER A 230 0.78 1.62 -16.25
N ALA A 231 1.06 0.40 -15.81
CA ALA A 231 1.96 0.13 -14.70
C ALA A 231 3.40 0.58 -15.01
N ASP A 232 3.82 0.58 -16.29
CA ASP A 232 5.12 1.12 -16.70
C ASP A 232 5.24 2.61 -16.42
N GLU A 233 4.18 3.41 -16.63
CA GLU A 233 4.18 4.83 -16.28
C GLU A 233 4.31 5.06 -14.76
N VAL A 234 3.64 4.23 -13.95
CA VAL A 234 3.78 4.27 -12.48
C VAL A 234 5.23 3.96 -12.08
N ARG A 235 5.80 2.90 -12.66
CA ARG A 235 7.20 2.50 -12.43
C ARG A 235 8.17 3.64 -12.74
N GLU A 236 8.02 4.30 -13.88
CA GLU A 236 8.84 5.45 -14.24
C GLU A 236 8.69 6.61 -13.24
N ALA A 237 7.46 6.88 -12.78
CA ALA A 237 7.21 7.90 -11.78
C ALA A 237 7.91 7.57 -10.45
N LEU A 238 7.88 6.30 -10.00
CA LEU A 238 8.60 5.83 -8.81
C LEU A 238 10.12 6.00 -8.96
N LEU A 239 10.69 5.63 -10.11
CA LEU A 239 12.12 5.75 -10.39
C LEU A 239 12.59 7.21 -10.48
N ARG A 240 11.77 8.09 -11.05
CA ARG A 240 12.06 9.54 -11.13
C ARG A 240 11.85 10.27 -9.81
N HIS A 241 11.20 9.66 -8.85
CA HIS A 241 10.88 10.29 -7.57
C HIS A 241 12.14 10.59 -6.77
N LYS A 242 12.63 11.85 -6.85
CA LYS A 242 13.76 12.34 -6.06
C LYS A 242 13.26 12.74 -4.67
N SER A 243 13.89 12.24 -3.62
CA SER A 243 13.61 12.70 -2.26
C SER A 243 13.82 14.22 -2.15
N ARG A 244 12.79 14.94 -1.77
CA ARG A 244 12.87 16.38 -1.47
C ARG A 244 13.84 16.71 -0.32
N LYS A 245 14.28 15.71 0.46
CA LYS A 245 15.25 15.91 1.55
C LYS A 245 16.55 16.56 1.08
N GLY A 246 17.07 16.21 -0.10
CA GLY A 246 18.25 16.87 -0.66
C GLY A 246 18.03 18.36 -0.96
N LEU A 247 16.85 18.74 -1.45
CA LEU A 247 16.50 20.13 -1.73
C LEU A 247 16.42 20.98 -0.44
N TRP A 248 15.84 20.42 0.63
CA TRP A 248 15.78 21.11 1.93
C TRP A 248 17.17 21.33 2.55
N TRP A 249 18.08 20.36 2.43
CA TRP A 249 19.46 20.51 2.90
C TRP A 249 20.23 21.54 2.08
N THR A 250 20.02 21.61 0.75
CA THR A 250 20.64 22.64 -0.10
C THR A 250 20.07 24.03 0.21
N LEU A 251 18.76 24.16 0.41
CA LEU A 251 18.14 25.42 0.84
C LEU A 251 18.61 25.83 2.23
N ALA A 252 18.68 24.91 3.19
CA ALA A 252 19.19 25.19 4.53
C ALA A 252 20.67 25.64 4.49
N ALA A 253 21.50 24.99 3.68
CA ALA A 253 22.90 25.39 3.46
C ALA A 253 23.01 26.78 2.82
N LEU A 254 22.16 27.10 1.83
CA LEU A 254 22.11 28.43 1.21
C LEU A 254 21.68 29.51 2.21
N VAL A 255 20.68 29.24 3.03
CA VAL A 255 20.25 30.19 4.11
C VAL A 255 21.37 30.38 5.12
N LEU A 256 22.07 29.32 5.50
CA LEU A 256 23.20 29.41 6.44
C LEU A 256 24.34 30.23 5.83
N VAL A 257 24.71 30.03 4.59
CA VAL A 257 25.73 30.82 3.88
C VAL A 257 25.30 32.29 3.77
N ALA A 258 24.04 32.54 3.40
CA ALA A 258 23.51 33.90 3.33
C ALA A 258 23.53 34.60 4.69
N SER A 259 23.18 33.91 5.77
CA SER A 259 23.22 34.48 7.13
C SER A 259 24.64 34.81 7.58
N VAL A 260 25.63 33.97 7.23
CA VAL A 260 27.06 34.25 7.53
C VAL A 260 27.57 35.45 6.72
N LEU A 261 27.22 35.57 5.44
CA LEU A 261 27.60 36.69 4.59
C LEU A 261 26.97 38.02 5.08
N VAL A 262 25.68 37.98 5.43
CA VAL A 262 24.98 39.17 5.97
C VAL A 262 25.55 39.54 7.35
N GLY A 263 25.83 38.57 8.22
CA GLY A 263 26.46 38.78 9.51
C GLY A 263 27.86 39.38 9.37
N GLY A 264 28.68 38.87 8.45
CA GLY A 264 30.00 39.41 8.13
C GLY A 264 29.92 40.87 7.60
N TRP A 265 28.99 41.11 6.67
CA TRP A 265 28.75 42.44 6.12
C TRP A 265 28.31 43.46 7.21
N LEU A 266 27.39 43.04 8.09
CA LEU A 266 26.94 43.86 9.23
C LEU A 266 28.07 44.11 10.23
N PHE A 267 28.95 43.14 10.45
CA PHE A 267 30.13 43.30 11.32
C PHE A 267 31.14 44.32 10.73
N GLU A 268 31.41 44.24 9.42
CA GLU A 268 32.30 45.20 8.75
C GLU A 268 31.73 46.63 8.66
N HIS A 269 30.39 46.74 8.46
CA HIS A 269 29.75 48.04 8.26
C HIS A 269 29.01 48.55 9.49
N GLY A 270 28.74 47.72 10.49
CA GLY A 270 28.06 48.09 11.76
C GLY A 270 28.85 49.05 12.66
N GLY A 271 30.18 49.19 12.42
CA GLY A 271 31.00 50.16 13.16
C GLY A 271 30.75 51.63 12.81
N LYS A 272 29.86 51.93 11.83
CA LYS A 272 29.51 53.28 11.41
C LYS A 272 28.13 53.77 11.87
N PHE A 273 27.39 52.97 12.58
CA PHE A 273 26.19 53.49 13.23
C PHE A 273 26.57 54.26 14.48
N LYS A 274 26.60 55.59 14.35
CA LYS A 274 26.65 56.50 15.50
C LYS A 274 25.57 56.10 16.49
N ARG A 275 25.99 55.94 17.74
CA ARG A 275 25.16 55.82 18.93
C ARG A 275 24.02 56.86 18.79
N ALA A 276 22.82 56.45 18.51
CA ALA A 276 21.64 57.27 18.62
C ALA A 276 21.51 57.66 20.10
N GLU A 277 21.26 58.94 20.35
CA GLU A 277 21.02 59.50 21.69
C GLU A 277 19.98 58.64 22.42
N GLU A 278 20.26 58.36 23.66
CA GLU A 278 19.39 57.62 24.58
C GLU A 278 17.98 58.24 24.53
N PRO A 279 16.93 57.50 24.20
CA PRO A 279 15.58 58.04 24.22
C PRO A 279 15.25 58.41 25.67
N ALA A 280 14.70 59.65 25.90
CA ALA A 280 14.20 60.12 27.16
C ALA A 280 13.41 59.06 27.91
N ALA A 281 13.59 59.01 29.23
CA ALA A 281 12.97 58.03 30.12
C ALA A 281 11.50 57.78 29.76
N ALA A 282 11.15 56.50 29.59
CA ALA A 282 9.76 56.10 29.39
C ALA A 282 8.87 56.59 30.50
N PRO A 283 7.65 57.06 30.24
CA PRO A 283 6.69 57.40 31.26
C PRO A 283 6.42 56.20 32.17
N ALA A 284 6.22 56.54 33.47
CA ALA A 284 5.91 55.52 34.47
C ALA A 284 4.72 54.59 34.02
N PRO A 285 4.71 53.33 34.44
CA PRO A 285 3.64 52.43 34.05
C PRO A 285 2.29 53.03 34.53
N ALA A 286 1.30 52.99 33.63
CA ALA A 286 -0.08 53.38 33.89
C ALA A 286 -0.63 52.62 35.11
N ASN A 287 -1.44 53.30 35.89
CA ASN A 287 -2.10 52.74 37.07
C ASN A 287 -2.93 51.50 36.65
N PRO A 288 -2.91 50.42 37.41
CA PRO A 288 -3.69 49.21 37.09
C PRO A 288 -5.17 49.47 36.79
N GLU A 289 -5.76 50.49 37.40
CA GLU A 289 -7.16 50.88 37.17
C GLU A 289 -7.42 51.45 35.74
N GLU A 290 -6.43 52.14 35.13
CA GLU A 290 -6.54 52.61 33.74
C GLU A 290 -6.49 51.49 32.70
N ILE A 291 -5.85 50.38 33.03
CA ILE A 291 -5.76 49.19 32.13
C ILE A 291 -7.10 48.45 32.10
N ASP A 292 -7.77 48.32 33.24
CA ASP A 292 -9.08 47.65 33.31
C ASP A 292 -10.15 48.42 32.56
N ASP A 293 -10.15 49.75 32.61
CA ASP A 293 -11.09 50.63 31.86
C ASP A 293 -10.89 50.50 30.34
N ILE A 294 -9.65 50.34 29.85
CA ILE A 294 -9.33 50.13 28.44
C ILE A 294 -9.81 48.74 27.99
N PHE A 295 -9.65 47.72 28.83
CA PHE A 295 -10.12 46.38 28.53
C PHE A 295 -11.65 46.26 28.45
N GLU A 296 -12.38 47.01 29.35
CA GLU A 296 -13.86 47.04 29.27
C GLU A 296 -14.35 47.76 28.01
N GLU A 297 -13.71 48.85 27.61
CA GLU A 297 -14.10 49.62 26.43
C GLU A 297 -13.84 48.80 25.13
N VAL A 298 -12.69 48.14 25.02
CA VAL A 298 -12.35 47.28 23.88
C VAL A 298 -13.29 46.07 23.81
N SER A 299 -13.63 45.48 24.96
CA SER A 299 -14.57 44.34 25.01
C SER A 299 -15.98 44.73 24.56
N ARG A 300 -16.45 45.96 24.92
CA ARG A 300 -17.73 46.48 24.46
C ARG A 300 -17.76 46.73 22.96
N GLN A 301 -16.67 47.27 22.38
CA GLN A 301 -16.58 47.52 20.94
C GLN A 301 -16.54 46.23 20.13
N ILE A 302 -15.98 45.12 20.66
CA ILE A 302 -15.97 43.80 20.00
C ILE A 302 -17.38 43.20 20.04
N LEU A 303 -18.12 43.32 21.14
CA LEU A 303 -19.50 42.82 21.24
C LEU A 303 -20.44 43.56 20.29
N ASP A 304 -20.32 44.88 20.19
CA ASP A 304 -21.14 45.70 19.28
C ASP A 304 -20.83 45.44 17.78
N ALA A 305 -19.62 44.96 17.49
CA ALA A 305 -19.24 44.56 16.12
C ALA A 305 -19.73 43.19 15.71
N GLN A 306 -20.10 42.32 16.66
CA GLN A 306 -20.69 41.01 16.39
C GLN A 306 -22.22 40.99 16.23
N GLU A 307 -22.91 42.09 16.66
CA GLU A 307 -24.35 42.24 16.52
C GLU A 307 -24.79 43.02 15.26
N ARG A 308 -23.87 43.42 14.40
CA ARG A 308 -24.13 44.05 13.10
C ARG A 308 -23.77 43.15 11.94
#